data_36a10b5ff7246d839aa1889ac525aded
#
_entry.id   36a10b5ff7246d839aa1889ac525aded
#
_cell.length_a   1.000
_cell.length_b   1.000
_cell.length_c   1.000
_cell.angle_alpha   90.00
_cell.angle_beta   90.00
_cell.angle_gamma   90.00
#
_symmetry.space_group_name_H-M   'P 1'
#
loop_
_entity.id
_entity.type
_entity.pdbx_description
1 polymer ?
#
loop_
_entity_poly.entity_id
_entity_poly.type
_entity_poly.pdbx_seq_one_letter_code
_entity_poly.pdbx_strand_id
1 'polypeptide(L)'
;MSNLYDAIIRNEEALALIGLGYVGLPIAHAFAKKGIRVIGYDLNKEKIELYKSGMDPTKEIGDEELKKTKIHFTSDEKDLQKAKFLIVAVPTPVNTDHTPDLTPVIGASETVGRNLVPGSIVVYESTVYPGCTEDICIPILERESGLKCGEDFSIGYSPERINPGDKVHRLETICKIVSGMDADTLEVIRAVYDLVIEAGT
;
A
#
# COMPACT_ATOMS: atom_id res chain seq x y z
N MET A 1 21.10 -6.15 -7.19
CA MET A 1 19.84 -6.22 -6.43
C MET A 1 19.13 -7.51 -6.74
N SER A 2 19.44 -8.54 -5.95
CA SER A 2 18.54 -9.67 -5.95
C SER A 2 17.52 -9.34 -4.86
N ASN A 3 16.74 -9.10 -4.91
CA ASN A 3 15.64 -8.88 -5.71
C ASN A 3 14.43 -9.00 -4.80
N LEU A 4 14.06 -7.82 -4.19
CA LEU A 4 12.89 -7.75 -3.32
C LEU A 4 11.68 -8.40 -4.01
N TYR A 5 11.54 -8.23 -5.35
CA TYR A 5 10.54 -8.92 -6.15
C TYR A 5 10.64 -10.45 -6.04
N ASP A 6 11.83 -11.04 -6.20
CA ASP A 6 12.02 -12.49 -6.08
C ASP A 6 11.71 -12.99 -4.66
N ALA A 7 12.11 -12.23 -3.64
CA ALA A 7 11.82 -12.54 -2.25
C ALA A 7 10.31 -12.51 -1.96
N ILE A 8 9.58 -11.54 -2.54
CA ILE A 8 8.10 -11.47 -2.45
C ILE A 8 7.46 -12.69 -3.12
N ILE A 9 7.87 -13.04 -4.34
CA ILE A 9 7.33 -14.21 -5.07
C ILE A 9 7.57 -15.52 -4.32
N ARG A 10 8.75 -15.66 -3.68
CA ARG A 10 9.07 -16.85 -2.88
C ARG A 10 8.45 -16.83 -1.48
N ASN A 11 7.71 -15.77 -1.13
CA ASN A 11 7.18 -15.54 0.21
C ASN A 11 8.24 -15.47 1.32
N GLU A 12 9.48 -15.14 0.97
CA GLU A 12 10.57 -14.84 1.90
C GLU A 12 10.36 -13.46 2.53
N GLU A 13 9.80 -12.51 1.76
CA GLU A 13 9.38 -11.18 2.22
C GLU A 13 7.87 -11.01 2.07
N ALA A 14 7.27 -10.21 2.95
CA ALA A 14 5.87 -9.85 2.86
C ALA A 14 5.67 -8.51 2.16
N LEU A 15 4.45 -8.31 1.65
CA LEU A 15 3.94 -7.04 1.20
C LEU A 15 2.95 -6.50 2.24
N ALA A 16 2.99 -5.21 2.55
CA ALA A 16 2.07 -4.59 3.48
C ALA A 16 1.20 -3.54 2.80
N LEU A 17 -0.10 -3.57 3.08
CA LEU A 17 -1.06 -2.52 2.73
C LEU A 17 -1.39 -1.71 3.98
N ILE A 18 -1.22 -0.39 3.92
CA ILE A 18 -1.52 0.57 4.98
C ILE A 18 -2.76 1.37 4.58
N GLY A 19 -3.85 1.14 5.30
CA GLY A 19 -5.18 1.63 4.98
C GLY A 19 -5.97 0.61 4.16
N LEU A 20 -6.96 -0.02 4.80
CA LEU A 20 -7.81 -1.06 4.19
C LEU A 20 -9.19 -0.50 3.86
N GLY A 21 -9.22 0.59 3.10
CA GLY A 21 -10.43 1.17 2.52
C GLY A 21 -10.78 0.55 1.16
N TYR A 22 -11.54 1.31 0.38
CA TYR A 22 -12.00 0.92 -0.97
C TYR A 22 -10.86 0.76 -1.99
N VAL A 23 -9.67 1.27 -1.71
CA VAL A 23 -8.46 1.06 -2.52
C VAL A 23 -7.60 -0.07 -1.95
N GLY A 24 -7.20 0.04 -0.68
CA GLY A 24 -6.21 -0.85 -0.10
C GLY A 24 -6.71 -2.28 0.08
N LEU A 25 -7.98 -2.51 0.43
CA LEU A 25 -8.50 -3.87 0.61
C LEU A 25 -8.54 -4.66 -0.71
N PRO A 26 -9.05 -4.12 -1.84
CA PRO A 26 -8.97 -4.79 -3.14
C PRO A 26 -7.54 -5.11 -3.59
N ILE A 27 -6.60 -4.19 -3.41
CA ILE A 27 -5.18 -4.41 -3.74
C ILE A 27 -4.60 -5.54 -2.88
N ALA A 28 -4.83 -5.50 -1.56
CA ALA A 28 -4.39 -6.55 -0.64
C ALA A 28 -4.94 -7.93 -1.05
N HIS A 29 -6.23 -7.98 -1.41
CA HIS A 29 -6.90 -9.19 -1.85
C HIS A 29 -6.31 -9.72 -3.16
N ALA A 30 -6.06 -8.85 -4.14
CA ALA A 30 -5.49 -9.23 -5.43
C ALA A 30 -4.10 -9.90 -5.24
N PHE A 31 -3.22 -9.33 -4.43
CA PHE A 31 -1.93 -9.95 -4.12
C PHE A 31 -2.09 -11.27 -3.35
N ALA A 32 -2.99 -11.33 -2.37
CA ALA A 32 -3.25 -12.57 -1.63
C ALA A 32 -3.79 -13.69 -2.53
N LYS A 33 -4.62 -13.38 -3.52
CA LYS A 33 -5.09 -14.34 -4.54
C LYS A 33 -3.96 -14.91 -5.40
N LYS A 34 -2.91 -14.16 -5.63
CA LYS A 34 -1.69 -14.62 -6.33
C LYS A 34 -0.76 -15.43 -5.42
N GLY A 35 -1.15 -15.64 -4.15
CA GLY A 35 -0.38 -16.43 -3.18
C GLY A 35 0.73 -15.65 -2.47
N ILE A 36 0.78 -14.32 -2.63
CA ILE A 36 1.73 -13.45 -1.96
C ILE A 36 1.36 -13.33 -0.47
N ARG A 37 2.36 -13.30 0.40
CA ARG A 37 2.18 -13.06 1.83
C ARG A 37 1.88 -11.58 2.07
N VAL A 38 0.62 -11.27 2.44
CA VAL A 38 0.12 -9.90 2.60
C VAL A 38 -0.20 -9.61 4.05
N ILE A 39 0.27 -8.45 4.53
CA ILE A 39 -0.11 -7.84 5.80
C ILE A 39 -1.04 -6.67 5.48
N GLY A 40 -2.26 -6.71 6.00
CA GLY A 40 -3.22 -5.64 5.88
C GLY A 40 -3.34 -4.90 7.20
N TYR A 41 -2.86 -3.66 7.22
CA TYR A 41 -2.86 -2.80 8.40
C TYR A 41 -3.90 -1.69 8.29
N ASP A 42 -4.68 -1.48 9.35
CA ASP A 42 -5.58 -0.35 9.48
C ASP A 42 -5.65 0.11 10.94
N LEU A 43 -5.70 1.42 11.17
CA LEU A 43 -5.83 2.01 12.51
C LEU A 43 -7.15 1.66 13.18
N ASN A 44 -8.21 1.42 12.41
CA ASN A 44 -9.54 1.10 12.92
C ASN A 44 -9.60 -0.37 13.37
N LYS A 45 -9.47 -0.57 14.68
CA LYS A 45 -9.50 -1.90 15.31
C LYS A 45 -10.81 -2.64 15.07
N GLU A 46 -11.94 -1.94 15.09
CA GLU A 46 -13.24 -2.55 14.85
C GLU A 46 -13.35 -3.09 13.42
N LYS A 47 -12.86 -2.32 12.45
CA LYS A 47 -12.78 -2.74 11.05
C LYS A 47 -11.88 -3.96 10.88
N ILE A 48 -10.73 -4.01 11.56
CA ILE A 48 -9.83 -5.17 11.54
C ILE A 48 -10.52 -6.42 12.12
N GLU A 49 -11.28 -6.31 13.20
CA GLU A 49 -12.01 -7.44 13.76
C GLU A 49 -13.13 -7.92 12.80
N LEU A 50 -13.80 -7.01 12.10
CA LEU A 50 -14.76 -7.40 11.05
C LEU A 50 -14.08 -8.19 9.94
N TYR A 51 -12.93 -7.71 9.41
CA TYR A 51 -12.18 -8.44 8.40
C TYR A 51 -11.73 -9.82 8.87
N LYS A 52 -11.22 -9.94 10.10
CA LYS A 52 -10.85 -11.23 10.70
C LYS A 52 -12.05 -12.18 10.83
N SER A 53 -13.25 -11.65 11.06
CA SER A 53 -14.48 -12.46 11.12
C SER A 53 -15.04 -12.83 9.74
N GLY A 54 -14.44 -12.32 8.66
CA GLY A 54 -14.88 -12.53 7.29
C GLY A 54 -16.04 -11.64 6.86
N MET A 55 -16.22 -10.49 7.52
CA MET A 55 -17.19 -9.46 7.13
C MET A 55 -16.48 -8.29 6.47
N ASP A 56 -16.92 -7.93 5.28
CA ASP A 56 -16.39 -6.80 4.52
C ASP A 56 -17.31 -5.57 4.65
N PRO A 57 -17.02 -4.63 5.56
CA PRO A 57 -17.83 -3.43 5.73
C PRO A 57 -17.75 -2.47 4.54
N THR A 58 -16.73 -2.60 3.69
CA THR A 58 -16.57 -1.77 2.49
C THR A 58 -17.39 -2.28 1.31
N LYS A 59 -17.71 -3.58 1.29
CA LYS A 59 -18.40 -4.30 0.20
C LYS A 59 -17.64 -4.28 -1.14
N GLU A 60 -16.33 -4.04 -1.09
CA GLU A 60 -15.47 -3.98 -2.27
C GLU A 60 -15.15 -5.37 -2.82
N ILE A 61 -14.82 -6.31 -1.93
CA ILE A 61 -14.53 -7.70 -2.33
C ILE A 61 -15.65 -8.66 -1.91
N GLY A 62 -16.44 -8.31 -0.90
CA GLY A 62 -17.53 -9.10 -0.36
C GLY A 62 -17.09 -10.18 0.63
N ASP A 63 -18.02 -10.58 1.50
CA ASP A 63 -17.75 -11.48 2.62
C ASP A 63 -17.25 -12.86 2.17
N GLU A 64 -17.78 -13.41 1.08
CA GLU A 64 -17.41 -14.73 0.58
C GLU A 64 -15.98 -14.81 0.07
N GLU A 65 -15.50 -13.75 -0.60
CA GLU A 65 -14.11 -13.66 -1.04
C GLU A 65 -13.17 -13.32 0.13
N LEU A 66 -13.63 -12.47 1.05
CA LEU A 66 -12.86 -12.14 2.24
C LEU A 66 -12.55 -13.36 3.10
N LYS A 67 -13.53 -14.27 3.32
CA LYS A 67 -13.35 -15.52 4.06
C LYS A 67 -12.33 -16.47 3.46
N LYS A 68 -12.09 -16.38 2.15
CA LYS A 68 -11.10 -17.22 1.43
C LYS A 68 -9.70 -16.61 1.44
N THR A 69 -9.59 -15.33 1.76
CA THR A 69 -8.30 -14.63 1.70
C THR A 69 -7.35 -15.04 2.82
N LYS A 70 -6.05 -14.99 2.54
CA LYS A 70 -4.99 -15.29 3.51
C LYS A 70 -4.25 -14.02 3.95
N ILE A 71 -4.93 -12.88 3.95
CA ILE A 71 -4.36 -11.63 4.43
C ILE A 71 -4.21 -11.69 5.95
N HIS A 72 -3.05 -11.30 6.47
CA HIS A 72 -2.85 -11.08 7.89
C HIS A 72 -3.38 -9.69 8.26
N PHE A 73 -4.61 -9.62 8.74
CA PHE A 73 -5.23 -8.37 9.18
C PHE A 73 -4.75 -7.98 10.58
N THR A 74 -4.26 -6.75 10.72
CA THR A 74 -3.70 -6.25 11.99
C THR A 74 -3.94 -4.77 12.19
N SER A 75 -4.05 -4.36 13.45
CA SER A 75 -3.95 -2.96 13.89
C SER A 75 -2.70 -2.72 14.75
N ASP A 76 -1.80 -3.71 14.84
CA ASP A 76 -0.49 -3.54 15.47
C ASP A 76 0.52 -3.09 14.42
N GLU A 77 1.00 -1.84 14.55
CA GLU A 77 1.96 -1.27 13.59
C GLU A 77 3.29 -2.04 13.54
N LYS A 78 3.65 -2.78 14.60
CA LYS A 78 4.88 -3.59 14.63
C LYS A 78 4.87 -4.73 13.60
N ASP A 79 3.71 -5.17 13.16
CA ASP A 79 3.62 -6.17 12.11
C ASP A 79 4.19 -5.67 10.78
N LEU A 80 4.24 -4.34 10.55
CA LEU A 80 4.81 -3.73 9.35
C LEU A 80 6.31 -4.00 9.21
N GLN A 81 7.04 -4.22 10.32
CA GLN A 81 8.46 -4.57 10.29
C GLN A 81 8.75 -5.91 9.58
N LYS A 82 7.71 -6.72 9.32
CA LYS A 82 7.80 -8.01 8.63
C LYS A 82 7.66 -7.87 7.11
N ALA A 83 7.54 -6.65 6.59
CA ALA A 83 7.37 -6.37 5.17
C ALA A 83 8.40 -5.35 4.69
N LYS A 84 8.89 -5.54 3.45
CA LYS A 84 9.78 -4.59 2.78
C LYS A 84 9.15 -3.89 1.58
N PHE A 85 7.98 -4.30 1.15
CA PHE A 85 7.20 -3.60 0.13
C PHE A 85 5.92 -3.08 0.78
N LEU A 86 5.86 -1.76 1.01
CA LEU A 86 4.77 -1.15 1.75
C LEU A 86 3.97 -0.23 0.82
N ILE A 87 2.66 -0.44 0.75
CA ILE A 87 1.74 0.37 -0.07
C ILE A 87 0.85 1.19 0.87
N VAL A 88 0.94 2.51 0.77
CA VAL A 88 0.12 3.45 1.55
C VAL A 88 -1.10 3.84 0.73
N ALA A 89 -2.27 3.38 1.15
CA ALA A 89 -3.56 3.56 0.46
C ALA A 89 -4.60 4.21 1.40
N VAL A 90 -4.19 5.26 2.10
CA VAL A 90 -5.07 6.02 2.99
C VAL A 90 -5.81 7.12 2.22
N PRO A 91 -7.01 7.54 2.68
CA PRO A 91 -7.75 8.61 2.02
C PRO A 91 -7.04 9.96 2.13
N THR A 92 -7.32 10.86 1.18
CA THR A 92 -6.96 12.28 1.19
C THR A 92 -8.23 13.12 1.10
N PRO A 93 -8.94 13.34 2.22
CA PRO A 93 -10.15 14.15 2.22
C PRO A 93 -9.86 15.60 1.78
N VAL A 94 -10.92 16.32 1.44
CA VAL A 94 -10.84 17.73 1.06
C VAL A 94 -11.43 18.58 2.19
N ASN A 95 -10.68 19.57 2.64
CA ASN A 95 -11.13 20.56 3.62
C ASN A 95 -12.22 21.46 3.03
N THR A 96 -12.89 22.24 3.89
CA THR A 96 -13.94 23.18 3.47
C THR A 96 -13.45 24.29 2.56
N ASP A 97 -12.16 24.62 2.60
CA ASP A 97 -11.48 25.58 1.74
C ASP A 97 -10.93 24.98 0.43
N HIS A 98 -11.32 23.71 0.14
CA HIS A 98 -10.86 22.94 -1.02
C HIS A 98 -9.37 22.58 -1.03
N THR A 99 -8.66 22.72 0.10
CA THR A 99 -7.31 22.18 0.24
C THR A 99 -7.35 20.70 0.62
N PRO A 100 -6.35 19.88 0.21
CA PRO A 100 -6.28 18.49 0.63
C PRO A 100 -5.98 18.39 2.13
N ASP A 101 -6.71 17.54 2.84
CA ASP A 101 -6.36 17.14 4.21
C ASP A 101 -5.33 16.02 4.15
N LEU A 102 -4.09 16.35 4.48
CA LEU A 102 -2.97 15.41 4.50
C LEU A 102 -2.83 14.65 5.83
N THR A 103 -3.69 14.92 6.82
CA THR A 103 -3.61 14.25 8.13
C THR A 103 -3.52 12.73 8.03
N PRO A 104 -4.32 12.04 7.19
CA PRO A 104 -4.19 10.58 7.06
C PRO A 104 -2.86 10.14 6.44
N VAL A 105 -2.35 10.88 5.44
CA VAL A 105 -1.08 10.58 4.77
C VAL A 105 0.10 10.80 5.72
N ILE A 106 0.09 11.89 6.48
CA ILE A 106 1.10 12.20 7.49
C ILE A 106 1.13 11.10 8.56
N GLY A 107 -0.03 10.76 9.14
CA GLY A 107 -0.12 9.73 10.16
C GLY A 107 0.28 8.33 9.65
N ALA A 108 -0.05 8.00 8.41
CA ALA A 108 0.42 6.76 7.78
C ALA A 108 1.93 6.77 7.57
N SER A 109 2.51 7.89 7.12
CA SER A 109 3.96 8.05 6.95
C SER A 109 4.71 7.94 8.28
N GLU A 110 4.17 8.50 9.36
CA GLU A 110 4.73 8.35 10.71
C GLU A 110 4.70 6.89 11.18
N THR A 111 3.58 6.21 10.98
CA THR A 111 3.42 4.80 11.34
C THR A 111 4.38 3.90 10.55
N VAL A 112 4.46 4.12 9.23
CA VAL A 112 5.41 3.40 8.36
C VAL A 112 6.85 3.71 8.79
N GLY A 113 7.20 4.97 8.99
CA GLY A 113 8.54 5.39 9.38
C GLY A 113 9.03 4.71 10.66
N ARG A 114 8.20 4.68 11.72
CA ARG A 114 8.56 3.99 12.98
C ARG A 114 8.83 2.49 12.82
N ASN A 115 8.34 1.89 11.75
CA ASN A 115 8.42 0.45 11.51
C ASN A 115 9.19 0.09 10.23
N LEU A 116 9.79 1.09 9.57
CA LEU A 116 10.53 0.90 8.33
C LEU A 116 11.85 0.15 8.60
N VAL A 117 12.16 -0.81 7.75
CA VAL A 117 13.39 -1.59 7.83
C VAL A 117 14.26 -1.32 6.60
N PRO A 118 15.61 -1.42 6.71
CA PRO A 118 16.49 -1.20 5.56
C PRO A 118 16.18 -2.13 4.37
N GLY A 119 16.28 -1.57 3.17
CA GLY A 119 15.95 -2.25 1.91
C GLY A 119 14.47 -2.25 1.56
N SER A 120 13.65 -1.45 2.27
CA SER A 120 12.23 -1.30 1.98
C SER A 120 11.97 -0.40 0.79
N ILE A 121 10.86 -0.66 0.10
CA ILE A 121 10.23 0.26 -0.87
C ILE A 121 8.86 0.69 -0.32
N VAL A 122 8.63 1.99 -0.24
CA VAL A 122 7.34 2.57 0.16
C VAL A 122 6.67 3.19 -1.07
N VAL A 123 5.47 2.74 -1.41
CA VAL A 123 4.69 3.25 -2.54
C VAL A 123 3.44 3.95 -2.03
N TYR A 124 3.24 5.19 -2.43
CA TYR A 124 2.02 5.93 -2.11
C TYR A 124 0.98 5.79 -3.24
N GLU A 125 -0.19 5.30 -2.87
CA GLU A 125 -1.39 5.25 -3.73
C GLU A 125 -2.35 6.41 -3.46
N SER A 126 -2.20 7.05 -2.31
CA SER A 126 -3.05 8.19 -1.91
C SER A 126 -2.91 9.32 -2.92
N THR A 127 -4.03 9.88 -3.36
CA THR A 127 -4.04 11.01 -4.29
C THR A 127 -3.53 12.27 -3.60
N VAL A 128 -2.38 12.75 -4.01
CA VAL A 128 -1.73 13.95 -3.47
C VAL A 128 -1.27 14.88 -4.60
N TYR A 129 -0.97 16.13 -4.28
CA TYR A 129 -0.43 17.08 -5.25
C TYR A 129 1.04 16.77 -5.57
N PRO A 130 1.54 17.20 -6.76
CA PRO A 130 2.94 17.00 -7.15
C PRO A 130 3.92 17.58 -6.11
N GLY A 131 4.94 16.82 -5.74
CA GLY A 131 5.92 17.19 -4.71
C GLY A 131 5.54 16.77 -3.29
N CYS A 132 4.30 16.41 -3.02
CA CYS A 132 3.87 16.04 -1.66
C CYS A 132 4.65 14.82 -1.10
N THR A 133 4.93 13.83 -1.94
CA THR A 133 5.70 12.67 -1.55
C THR A 133 7.11 13.05 -1.13
N GLU A 134 7.77 13.90 -1.92
CA GLU A 134 9.13 14.35 -1.72
C GLU A 134 9.24 15.35 -0.56
N ASP A 135 8.34 16.33 -0.51
CA ASP A 135 8.44 17.46 0.42
C ASP A 135 7.89 17.14 1.81
N ILE A 136 6.96 16.19 1.92
CA ILE A 136 6.27 15.85 3.17
C ILE A 136 6.53 14.42 3.61
N CYS A 137 6.26 13.43 2.73
CA CYS A 137 6.29 12.03 3.16
C CYS A 137 7.72 11.54 3.42
N ILE A 138 8.68 11.82 2.53
CA ILE A 138 10.08 11.41 2.71
C ILE A 138 10.69 11.97 4.00
N PRO A 139 10.60 13.28 4.31
CA PRO A 139 11.11 13.82 5.57
C PRO A 139 10.52 13.16 6.82
N ILE A 140 9.23 12.77 6.77
CA ILE A 140 8.59 12.07 7.88
C ILE A 140 9.16 10.65 8.00
N LEU A 141 9.26 9.91 6.91
CA LEU A 141 9.83 8.56 6.91
C LEU A 141 11.26 8.56 7.45
N GLU A 142 12.11 9.50 7.01
CA GLU A 142 13.49 9.65 7.50
C GLU A 142 13.54 10.01 8.99
N ARG A 143 12.72 10.95 9.43
CA ARG A 143 12.67 11.39 10.83
C ARG A 143 12.27 10.24 11.75
N GLU A 144 11.23 9.49 11.40
CA GLU A 144 10.68 8.43 12.25
C GLU A 144 11.53 7.16 12.24
N SER A 145 12.16 6.82 11.11
CA SER A 145 12.96 5.60 10.96
C SER A 145 14.44 5.81 11.34
N GLY A 146 14.96 7.02 11.19
CA GLY A 146 16.39 7.30 11.23
C GLY A 146 17.14 6.81 9.97
N LEU A 147 16.44 6.29 8.98
CA LEU A 147 16.98 5.83 7.71
C LEU A 147 17.02 6.96 6.68
N LYS A 148 17.77 6.75 5.58
CA LYS A 148 17.92 7.71 4.48
C LYS A 148 17.26 7.20 3.20
N CYS A 149 16.42 8.05 2.61
CA CYS A 149 15.82 7.79 1.31
C CYS A 149 16.91 7.80 0.22
N GLY A 150 16.88 6.78 -0.64
CA GLY A 150 17.88 6.60 -1.69
C GLY A 150 19.13 5.84 -1.25
N GLU A 151 19.35 5.64 0.05
CA GLU A 151 20.44 4.85 0.61
C GLU A 151 19.91 3.59 1.30
N ASP A 152 19.01 3.76 2.26
CA ASP A 152 18.48 2.68 3.11
C ASP A 152 17.10 2.20 2.66
N PHE A 153 16.28 3.07 2.06
CA PHE A 153 14.97 2.72 1.52
C PHE A 153 14.68 3.51 0.25
N SER A 154 13.72 3.05 -0.53
CA SER A 154 13.29 3.69 -1.76
C SER A 154 11.82 4.07 -1.71
N ILE A 155 11.44 5.02 -2.57
CA ILE A 155 10.09 5.56 -2.64
C ILE A 155 9.52 5.42 -4.05
N GLY A 156 8.20 5.21 -4.13
CA GLY A 156 7.46 5.23 -5.36
C GLY A 156 6.09 5.86 -5.20
N TYR A 157 5.44 6.11 -6.32
CA TYR A 157 4.10 6.67 -6.38
C TYR A 157 3.28 5.98 -7.46
N SER A 158 2.04 5.66 -7.14
CA SER A 158 1.10 5.02 -8.06
C SER A 158 -0.31 5.55 -7.80
N PRO A 159 -0.75 6.62 -8.50
CA PRO A 159 -2.04 7.24 -8.24
C PRO A 159 -3.18 6.25 -8.51
N GLU A 160 -4.15 6.21 -7.59
CA GLU A 160 -5.36 5.44 -7.80
C GLU A 160 -6.23 6.08 -8.88
N ARG A 161 -6.78 5.25 -9.76
CA ARG A 161 -7.60 5.67 -10.91
C ARG A 161 -9.01 5.04 -10.91
N ILE A 162 -9.31 4.21 -9.90
CA ILE A 162 -10.61 3.53 -9.78
C ILE A 162 -11.57 4.45 -9.02
N ASN A 163 -12.77 4.63 -9.58
CA ASN A 163 -13.85 5.31 -8.87
C ASN A 163 -14.56 4.32 -7.96
N PRO A 164 -14.87 4.70 -6.71
CA PRO A 164 -15.66 3.85 -5.80
C PRO A 164 -16.98 3.41 -6.43
N GLY A 165 -17.24 2.08 -6.39
CA GLY A 165 -18.45 1.50 -6.94
C GLY A 165 -18.44 1.27 -8.46
N ASP A 166 -17.36 1.57 -9.17
CA ASP A 166 -17.22 1.23 -10.59
C ASP A 166 -16.99 -0.28 -10.75
N LYS A 167 -17.95 -0.95 -11.38
CA LYS A 167 -17.88 -2.40 -11.62
C LYS A 167 -17.21 -2.78 -12.93
N VAL A 168 -16.93 -1.81 -13.79
CA VAL A 168 -16.35 -2.02 -15.13
C VAL A 168 -14.84 -1.83 -15.08
N HIS A 169 -14.40 -0.74 -14.48
CA HIS A 169 -12.98 -0.42 -14.34
C HIS A 169 -12.48 -0.94 -12.99
N ARG A 170 -12.00 -2.17 -12.99
CA ARG A 170 -11.45 -2.83 -11.80
C ARG A 170 -9.93 -2.76 -11.80
N LEU A 171 -9.32 -3.02 -10.65
CA LEU A 171 -7.87 -3.03 -10.48
C LEU A 171 -7.15 -3.80 -11.60
N GLU A 172 -7.66 -4.97 -11.96
CA GLU A 172 -7.02 -5.86 -12.93
C GLU A 172 -7.11 -5.33 -14.37
N THR A 173 -8.13 -4.52 -14.70
CA THR A 173 -8.47 -4.13 -16.08
C THR A 173 -8.01 -2.73 -16.47
N ILE A 174 -7.51 -1.94 -15.52
CA ILE A 174 -7.01 -0.58 -15.78
C ILE A 174 -5.48 -0.61 -15.86
N CYS A 175 -4.91 -0.05 -16.95
CA CYS A 175 -3.47 0.21 -17.02
C CYS A 175 -3.08 1.16 -15.88
N LYS A 176 -2.21 0.70 -14.98
CA LYS A 176 -1.83 1.44 -13.78
C LYS A 176 -0.56 2.25 -14.02
N ILE A 177 -0.56 3.49 -13.58
CA ILE A 177 0.62 4.33 -13.63
C ILE A 177 1.46 4.04 -12.39
N VAL A 178 2.74 3.76 -12.58
CA VAL A 178 3.70 3.57 -11.49
C VAL A 178 4.93 4.44 -11.72
N SER A 179 5.52 4.92 -10.65
CA SER A 179 6.79 5.63 -10.68
C SER A 179 7.69 5.20 -9.52
N GLY A 180 8.99 5.32 -9.70
CA GLY A 180 10.00 5.11 -8.69
C GLY A 180 10.98 6.27 -8.67
N MET A 181 11.66 6.46 -7.55
CA MET A 181 12.66 7.52 -7.41
C MET A 181 13.85 7.37 -8.37
N ASP A 182 14.11 6.16 -8.81
CA ASP A 182 15.13 5.79 -9.79
C ASP A 182 14.67 4.61 -10.66
N ALA A 183 15.46 4.27 -11.69
CA ALA A 183 15.12 3.21 -12.63
C ALA A 183 15.01 1.83 -11.99
N ASP A 184 15.88 1.52 -11.03
CA ASP A 184 15.90 0.23 -10.35
C ASP A 184 14.68 0.06 -9.45
N THR A 185 14.33 1.10 -8.71
CA THR A 185 13.11 1.15 -7.89
C THR A 185 11.85 1.03 -8.74
N LEU A 186 11.79 1.76 -9.86
CA LEU A 186 10.68 1.68 -10.80
C LEU A 186 10.51 0.26 -11.35
N GLU A 187 11.60 -0.42 -11.72
CA GLU A 187 11.53 -1.79 -12.25
C GLU A 187 10.94 -2.76 -11.23
N VAL A 188 11.35 -2.68 -9.95
CA VAL A 188 10.79 -3.51 -8.88
C VAL A 188 9.31 -3.20 -8.66
N ILE A 189 8.94 -1.93 -8.57
CA ILE A 189 7.55 -1.51 -8.38
C ILE A 189 6.69 -2.04 -9.54
N ARG A 190 7.12 -1.83 -10.78
CA ARG A 190 6.43 -2.32 -11.96
C ARG A 190 6.23 -3.84 -11.91
N ALA A 191 7.31 -4.59 -11.66
CA ALA A 191 7.25 -6.04 -11.62
C ALA A 191 6.29 -6.56 -10.52
N VAL A 192 6.23 -5.89 -9.36
CA VAL A 192 5.29 -6.25 -8.29
C VAL A 192 3.85 -5.97 -8.71
N TYR A 193 3.56 -4.78 -9.28
CA TYR A 193 2.19 -4.46 -9.72
C TYR A 193 1.73 -5.32 -10.90
N ASP A 194 2.61 -5.69 -11.81
CA ASP A 194 2.30 -6.57 -12.97
C ASP A 194 1.82 -7.97 -12.51
N LEU A 195 2.04 -8.38 -11.25
CA LEU A 195 1.47 -9.61 -10.70
C LEU A 195 -0.07 -9.57 -10.62
N VAL A 196 -0.64 -8.38 -10.45
CA VAL A 196 -2.07 -8.19 -10.17
C VAL A 196 -2.78 -7.31 -11.20
N ILE A 197 -2.06 -6.55 -12.02
CA ILE A 197 -2.59 -5.69 -13.07
C ILE A 197 -2.48 -6.40 -14.42
N GLU A 198 -3.58 -6.96 -14.91
CA GLU A 198 -3.60 -7.69 -16.18
C GLU A 198 -3.46 -6.76 -17.40
N ALA A 199 -3.90 -5.50 -17.26
CA ALA A 199 -3.77 -4.48 -18.30
C ALA A 199 -2.34 -3.91 -18.44
N GLY A 200 -1.44 -4.27 -17.51
CA GLY A 200 -0.05 -3.79 -17.46
C GLY A 200 0.12 -2.44 -16.75
N THR A 201 1.38 -2.11 -16.52
CA THR A 201 1.82 -0.88 -15.86
C THR A 201 2.65 -0.01 -16.79
#